data_3e7e153e865bd1d5ab75380edb8ed390
#
_entry.id   3e7e153e865bd1d5ab75380edb8ed390
#
_cell.length_a   1.000
_cell.length_b   1.000
_cell.length_c   1.000
_cell.angle_alpha   90.00
_cell.angle_beta   90.00
_cell.angle_gamma   90.00
#
_symmetry.space_group_name_H-M   'P 1'
#
loop_
_entity.id
_entity.type
_entity.pdbx_description
1 polymer ?
#
loop_
_entity_poly.entity_id
_entity_poly.type
_entity_poly.pdbx_seq_one_letter_code
_entity_poly.pdbx_strand_id
1 'polypeptide(L)'
;VDFMPTLLDLCGVEVPAERSFHGESLRPLLEDNVDGHWAERVITTDTQRVAHPLKWRKSCVMKDTWRLVNKTELYNLADDPGQENDIAELHPEIIKELQDRYEAWWDTCSAQDDDDIPISIGSDKEEVTTLRTHDIRNEQDHLGVWDQSQVRRGDLAHGWWEIMVETDGEYEF
;
A
#
# COMPACT_ATOMS: atom_id res chain seq x y z
N VAL A 1 -6.14 -4.05 4.46
CA VAL A 1 -6.62 -4.59 3.18
C VAL A 1 -8.12 -4.93 3.22
N ASP A 2 -8.69 -5.28 4.39
CA ASP A 2 -10.04 -5.84 4.54
C ASP A 2 -11.17 -4.80 4.64
N PHE A 3 -10.87 -3.54 4.91
CA PHE A 3 -11.90 -2.52 5.13
C PHE A 3 -12.81 -2.32 3.90
N MET A 4 -12.21 -2.16 2.72
CA MET A 4 -12.99 -1.92 1.50
C MET A 4 -13.94 -3.08 1.17
N PRO A 5 -13.49 -4.33 1.07
CA PRO A 5 -14.40 -5.45 0.81
C PRO A 5 -15.46 -5.61 1.91
N THR A 6 -15.12 -5.35 3.18
CA THR A 6 -16.09 -5.41 4.29
C THR A 6 -17.18 -4.34 4.16
N LEU A 7 -16.81 -3.09 3.85
CA LEU A 7 -17.78 -2.01 3.70
C LEU A 7 -18.69 -2.22 2.50
N LEU A 8 -18.15 -2.69 1.38
CA LEU A 8 -18.94 -3.00 0.20
C LEU A 8 -19.96 -4.11 0.47
N ASP A 9 -19.52 -5.19 1.16
CA ASP A 9 -20.39 -6.30 1.55
C ASP A 9 -21.49 -5.85 2.53
N LEU A 10 -21.14 -5.09 3.57
CA LEU A 10 -22.11 -4.56 4.54
C LEU A 10 -23.13 -3.62 3.89
N CYS A 11 -22.72 -2.87 2.87
CA CYS A 11 -23.59 -1.96 2.12
C CYS A 11 -24.36 -2.66 0.99
N GLY A 12 -24.12 -3.93 0.72
CA GLY A 12 -24.75 -4.68 -0.37
C GLY A 12 -24.34 -4.16 -1.76
N VAL A 13 -23.13 -3.61 -1.88
CA VAL A 13 -22.58 -3.10 -3.14
C VAL A 13 -21.87 -4.23 -3.87
N GLU A 14 -22.33 -4.56 -5.07
CA GLU A 14 -21.67 -5.56 -5.92
C GLU A 14 -20.32 -5.05 -6.42
N VAL A 15 -19.30 -5.88 -6.28
CA VAL A 15 -17.96 -5.63 -6.84
C VAL A 15 -17.94 -6.10 -8.28
N PRO A 16 -17.58 -5.25 -9.26
CA PRO A 16 -17.44 -5.68 -10.65
C PRO A 16 -16.43 -6.83 -10.78
N ALA A 17 -16.72 -7.80 -11.65
CA ALA A 17 -15.94 -9.03 -11.78
C ALA A 17 -14.47 -8.80 -12.18
N GLU A 18 -14.18 -7.68 -12.84
CA GLU A 18 -12.82 -7.25 -13.21
C GLU A 18 -12.01 -6.63 -12.06
N ARG A 19 -12.65 -6.41 -10.91
CA ARG A 19 -12.00 -5.87 -9.71
C ARG A 19 -11.72 -6.99 -8.72
N SER A 20 -10.52 -7.00 -8.19
CA SER A 20 -10.10 -7.91 -7.11
C SER A 20 -9.53 -7.13 -5.94
N PHE A 21 -9.69 -7.69 -4.75
CA PHE A 21 -9.08 -7.16 -3.52
C PHE A 21 -8.07 -8.17 -2.98
N HIS A 22 -7.00 -7.68 -2.38
CA HIS A 22 -6.07 -8.52 -1.61
C HIS A 22 -6.65 -8.87 -0.23
N GLY A 23 -7.69 -8.16 0.19
CA GLY A 23 -8.40 -8.40 1.45
C GLY A 23 -9.72 -9.13 1.24
N GLU A 24 -10.31 -9.57 2.33
CA GLU A 24 -11.60 -10.26 2.40
C GLU A 24 -12.57 -9.52 3.30
N SER A 25 -13.88 -9.75 3.09
CA SER A 25 -14.89 -9.18 3.97
C SER A 25 -14.80 -9.79 5.37
N LEU A 26 -14.71 -8.95 6.38
CA LEU A 26 -14.77 -9.36 7.79
C LEU A 26 -16.21 -9.52 8.29
N ARG A 27 -17.21 -9.33 7.45
CA ARG A 27 -18.63 -9.45 7.83
C ARG A 27 -18.97 -10.76 8.52
N PRO A 28 -18.51 -11.95 8.05
CA PRO A 28 -18.80 -13.21 8.75
C PRO A 28 -18.28 -13.23 10.20
N LEU A 29 -17.11 -12.61 10.46
CA LEU A 29 -16.58 -12.49 11.82
C LEU A 29 -17.38 -11.50 12.68
N LEU A 30 -17.85 -10.40 12.08
CA LEU A 30 -18.62 -9.38 12.77
C LEU A 30 -20.04 -9.85 13.15
N GLU A 31 -20.58 -10.77 12.38
CA GLU A 31 -21.92 -11.33 12.58
C GLU A 31 -21.92 -12.68 13.35
N ASP A 32 -20.76 -13.10 13.91
CA ASP A 32 -20.56 -14.42 14.55
C ASP A 32 -20.99 -15.61 13.65
N ASN A 33 -20.87 -15.44 12.36
CA ASN A 33 -21.35 -16.38 11.33
C ASN A 33 -20.21 -17.20 10.72
N VAL A 34 -19.19 -17.46 11.51
CA VAL A 34 -18.03 -18.28 11.12
C VAL A 34 -18.23 -19.65 11.77
N ASP A 35 -18.46 -20.70 10.97
CA ASP A 35 -18.56 -22.09 11.44
C ASP A 35 -17.22 -22.61 12.00
N GLY A 36 -16.58 -21.82 12.88
CA GLY A 36 -15.35 -22.15 13.61
C GLY A 36 -14.05 -22.09 12.80
N HIS A 37 -14.08 -21.72 11.54
CA HIS A 37 -12.87 -21.65 10.72
C HIS A 37 -12.86 -20.41 9.83
N TRP A 38 -11.91 -19.48 10.12
CA TRP A 38 -11.55 -18.42 9.20
C TRP A 38 -10.49 -18.95 8.23
N ALA A 39 -10.65 -18.68 6.95
CA ALA A 39 -9.71 -19.19 5.95
C ALA A 39 -8.28 -18.70 6.23
N GLU A 40 -7.32 -19.61 6.13
CA GLU A 40 -5.90 -19.27 6.19
C GLU A 40 -5.55 -18.31 5.04
N ARG A 41 -4.89 -17.22 5.35
CA ARG A 41 -4.48 -16.24 4.34
C ARG A 41 -3.12 -15.65 4.63
N VAL A 42 -2.50 -15.12 3.59
CA VAL A 42 -1.24 -14.39 3.70
C VAL A 42 -1.51 -12.91 3.49
N ILE A 43 -1.04 -12.10 4.42
CA ILE A 43 -1.14 -10.64 4.35
C ILE A 43 0.26 -10.08 4.17
N THR A 44 0.44 -9.28 3.12
CA THR A 44 1.70 -8.59 2.82
C THR A 44 1.55 -7.09 3.04
N THR A 45 2.53 -6.50 3.69
CA THR A 45 2.63 -5.04 3.87
C THR A 45 4.06 -4.59 3.64
N ASP A 46 4.22 -3.36 3.16
CA ASP A 46 5.50 -2.68 3.10
C ASP A 46 5.37 -1.18 3.34
N THR A 47 6.49 -0.49 3.41
CA THR A 47 6.52 0.97 3.54
C THR A 47 7.45 1.55 2.50
N GLN A 48 6.86 2.23 1.52
CA GLN A 48 7.57 2.70 0.34
C GLN A 48 7.96 4.19 0.37
N ARG A 49 7.70 4.98 1.29
CA ARG A 49 8.07 6.42 1.38
C ARG A 49 9.36 6.82 0.63
N VAL A 50 9.38 6.53 -0.65
CA VAL A 50 10.45 6.76 -1.63
C VAL A 50 9.79 7.06 -2.97
N ALA A 51 10.47 7.77 -3.88
CA ALA A 51 9.93 8.10 -5.20
C ALA A 51 9.72 6.84 -6.06
N HIS A 52 10.71 5.95 -6.02
CA HIS A 52 10.60 4.67 -6.71
C HIS A 52 10.53 3.53 -5.69
N PRO A 53 9.48 2.71 -5.74
CA PRO A 53 9.33 1.59 -4.82
C PRO A 53 10.52 0.64 -4.83
N LEU A 54 10.92 0.19 -3.65
CA LEU A 54 12.04 -0.73 -3.48
C LEU A 54 11.56 -2.06 -2.93
N LYS A 55 11.75 -3.12 -3.70
CA LYS A 55 11.38 -4.47 -3.33
C LYS A 55 11.97 -4.87 -1.97
N TRP A 56 11.16 -5.46 -1.09
CA TRP A 56 11.52 -5.88 0.26
C TRP A 56 11.82 -4.75 1.26
N ARG A 57 11.61 -3.52 0.87
CA ARG A 57 11.87 -2.40 1.76
C ARG A 57 10.83 -2.31 2.89
N LYS A 58 11.30 -2.47 4.15
CA LYS A 58 10.45 -2.42 5.35
C LYS A 58 9.18 -3.25 5.18
N SER A 59 9.37 -4.44 4.65
CA SER A 59 8.29 -5.37 4.32
C SER A 59 7.98 -6.30 5.48
N CYS A 60 6.74 -6.78 5.51
CA CYS A 60 6.30 -7.83 6.40
C CYS A 60 5.31 -8.74 5.68
N VAL A 61 5.54 -10.04 5.74
CA VAL A 61 4.61 -11.07 5.27
C VAL A 61 4.11 -11.86 6.47
N MET A 62 2.80 -11.91 6.62
CA MET A 62 2.14 -12.55 7.76
C MET A 62 1.28 -13.71 7.30
N LYS A 63 1.47 -14.86 7.93
CA LYS A 63 0.64 -16.06 7.76
C LYS A 63 0.43 -16.67 9.14
N ASP A 64 -0.81 -16.73 9.59
CA ASP A 64 -1.15 -17.18 10.94
C ASP A 64 -0.33 -16.46 12.00
N THR A 65 0.47 -17.19 12.77
CA THR A 65 1.39 -16.64 13.77
C THR A 65 2.77 -16.31 13.22
N TRP A 66 3.07 -16.71 11.98
CA TRP A 66 4.35 -16.46 11.34
C TRP A 66 4.46 -15.05 10.79
N ARG A 67 5.62 -14.45 10.95
CA ARG A 67 5.93 -13.12 10.45
C ARG A 67 7.34 -13.08 9.86
N LEU A 68 7.43 -12.92 8.53
CA LEU A 68 8.68 -12.69 7.83
C LEU A 68 8.88 -11.17 7.67
N VAL A 69 9.98 -10.65 8.22
CA VAL A 69 10.31 -9.22 8.20
C VAL A 69 11.55 -9.00 7.33
N ASN A 70 11.51 -7.96 6.49
CA ASN A 70 12.62 -7.54 5.64
C ASN A 70 13.26 -8.68 4.83
N LYS A 71 12.47 -9.67 4.40
CA LYS A 71 12.90 -10.83 3.63
C LYS A 71 13.62 -11.93 4.43
N THR A 72 14.28 -11.61 5.53
CA THR A 72 15.29 -12.50 6.15
C THR A 72 15.00 -12.86 7.60
N GLU A 73 14.24 -12.05 8.32
CA GLU A 73 13.97 -12.26 9.75
C GLU A 73 12.64 -12.98 9.92
N LEU A 74 12.59 -14.08 10.66
CA LEU A 74 11.37 -14.86 10.89
C LEU A 74 11.04 -14.94 12.38
N TYR A 75 9.76 -14.67 12.69
CA TYR A 75 9.23 -14.72 14.05
C TYR A 75 7.96 -15.57 14.12
N ASN A 76 7.75 -16.25 15.26
CA ASN A 76 6.47 -16.89 15.56
C ASN A 76 5.80 -16.17 16.73
N LEU A 77 4.75 -15.42 16.45
CA LEU A 77 4.06 -14.59 17.43
C LEU A 77 3.32 -15.38 18.53
N ALA A 78 3.10 -16.68 18.34
CA ALA A 78 2.51 -17.54 19.39
C ALA A 78 3.47 -17.69 20.57
N ASP A 79 4.78 -17.78 20.30
CA ASP A 79 5.82 -18.02 21.27
C ASP A 79 6.60 -16.75 21.61
N ASP A 80 6.71 -15.83 20.66
CA ASP A 80 7.47 -14.58 20.75
C ASP A 80 6.66 -13.37 20.19
N PRO A 81 5.65 -12.90 20.94
CA PRO A 81 4.85 -11.75 20.51
C PRO A 81 5.65 -10.44 20.39
N GLY A 82 6.79 -10.37 21.06
CA GLY A 82 7.72 -9.22 21.03
C GLY A 82 8.64 -9.20 19.82
N GLN A 83 8.75 -10.31 19.07
CA GLN A 83 9.68 -10.45 17.94
C GLN A 83 11.13 -10.17 18.36
N GLU A 84 11.54 -10.75 19.48
CA GLU A 84 12.86 -10.57 20.07
C GLU A 84 13.87 -11.63 19.58
N ASN A 85 13.37 -12.78 19.08
CA ASN A 85 14.20 -13.92 18.69
C ASN A 85 13.96 -14.28 17.22
N ASP A 86 14.92 -13.96 16.36
CA ASP A 86 14.89 -14.39 14.97
C ASP A 86 15.17 -15.89 14.87
N ILE A 87 14.22 -16.63 14.33
CA ILE A 87 14.27 -18.09 14.15
C ILE A 87 14.37 -18.52 12.68
N ALA A 88 14.82 -17.62 11.81
CA ALA A 88 14.92 -17.82 10.37
C ALA A 88 15.73 -19.09 10.01
N GLU A 89 16.86 -19.29 10.67
CA GLU A 89 17.74 -20.44 10.41
C GLU A 89 17.10 -21.80 10.76
N LEU A 90 16.08 -21.79 11.64
CA LEU A 90 15.39 -23.01 12.08
C LEU A 90 14.25 -23.43 11.14
N HIS A 91 13.76 -22.49 10.32
CA HIS A 91 12.57 -22.70 9.48
C HIS A 91 12.75 -22.19 8.05
N PRO A 92 13.74 -22.70 7.29
CA PRO A 92 14.03 -22.25 5.93
C PRO A 92 12.87 -22.49 4.95
N GLU A 93 12.05 -23.51 5.21
CA GLU A 93 10.87 -23.82 4.40
C GLU A 93 9.77 -22.76 4.55
N ILE A 94 9.55 -22.24 5.77
CA ILE A 94 8.58 -21.16 6.02
C ILE A 94 9.07 -19.87 5.38
N ILE A 95 10.35 -19.55 5.52
CA ILE A 95 10.93 -18.37 4.84
C ILE A 95 10.69 -18.44 3.35
N LYS A 96 11.02 -19.59 2.73
CA LYS A 96 10.84 -19.74 1.29
C LYS A 96 9.37 -19.57 0.89
N GLU A 97 8.45 -20.17 1.60
CA GLU A 97 7.01 -20.01 1.33
C GLU A 97 6.59 -18.55 1.38
N LEU A 98 6.94 -17.83 2.45
CA LEU A 98 6.56 -16.44 2.64
C LEU A 98 7.27 -15.50 1.64
N GLN A 99 8.50 -15.81 1.26
CA GLN A 99 9.20 -15.09 0.19
C GLN A 99 8.49 -15.28 -1.15
N ASP A 100 8.10 -16.51 -1.51
CA ASP A 100 7.40 -16.79 -2.77
C ASP A 100 6.05 -16.03 -2.82
N ARG A 101 5.35 -15.89 -1.66
CA ARG A 101 4.11 -15.11 -1.54
C ARG A 101 4.35 -13.62 -1.73
N TYR A 102 5.42 -13.08 -1.14
CA TYR A 102 5.79 -11.68 -1.35
C TYR A 102 6.13 -11.39 -2.81
N GLU A 103 6.93 -12.25 -3.45
CA GLU A 103 7.33 -12.08 -4.85
C GLU A 103 6.11 -11.99 -5.76
N ALA A 104 5.15 -12.90 -5.61
CA ALA A 104 3.92 -12.91 -6.40
C ALA A 104 3.05 -11.65 -6.13
N TRP A 105 2.97 -11.21 -4.87
CA TRP A 105 2.26 -9.98 -4.51
C TRP A 105 2.96 -8.74 -5.11
N TRP A 106 4.28 -8.67 -4.98
CA TRP A 106 5.07 -7.56 -5.53
C TRP A 106 4.91 -7.43 -7.04
N ASP A 107 5.01 -8.54 -7.78
CA ASP A 107 4.86 -8.53 -9.24
C ASP A 107 3.48 -7.98 -9.67
N THR A 108 2.45 -8.21 -8.87
CA THR A 108 1.12 -7.65 -9.12
C THR A 108 1.04 -6.16 -8.80
N CYS A 109 1.59 -5.74 -7.66
CA CYS A 109 1.50 -4.36 -7.20
C CYS A 109 2.42 -3.41 -7.98
N SER A 110 3.60 -3.88 -8.38
CA SER A 110 4.62 -3.09 -9.07
C SER A 110 4.46 -3.06 -10.59
N ALA A 111 3.49 -3.75 -11.14
CA ALA A 111 3.29 -3.83 -12.59
C ALA A 111 3.09 -2.46 -13.29
N GLN A 112 2.75 -1.43 -12.53
CA GLN A 112 2.50 -0.07 -13.01
C GLN A 112 3.35 0.98 -12.28
N ASP A 113 4.42 0.58 -11.58
CA ASP A 113 5.26 1.51 -10.80
C ASP A 113 5.96 2.57 -11.67
N ASP A 114 6.16 2.29 -12.95
CA ASP A 114 6.75 3.21 -13.93
C ASP A 114 5.69 4.08 -14.63
N ASP A 115 4.39 3.87 -14.34
CA ASP A 115 3.30 4.65 -14.90
C ASP A 115 3.02 5.86 -14.02
N ASP A 116 3.54 7.00 -14.39
CA ASP A 116 3.21 8.26 -13.76
C ASP A 116 1.77 8.66 -14.08
N ILE A 117 0.98 8.89 -13.04
CA ILE A 117 -0.42 9.34 -13.20
C ILE A 117 -0.45 10.86 -13.01
N PRO A 118 -0.64 11.64 -14.09
CA PRO A 118 -0.73 13.08 -14.01
C PRO A 118 -2.05 13.52 -13.34
N ILE A 119 -2.04 14.70 -12.74
CA ILE A 119 -3.23 15.32 -12.18
C ILE A 119 -4.05 15.90 -13.34
N SER A 120 -5.27 15.40 -13.53
CA SER A 120 -6.18 15.96 -14.54
C SER A 120 -6.66 17.34 -14.12
N ILE A 121 -6.59 18.30 -15.05
CA ILE A 121 -7.16 19.63 -14.92
C ILE A 121 -8.06 19.98 -16.09
N GLY A 122 -9.04 20.86 -15.88
CA GLY A 122 -9.96 21.29 -16.94
C GLY A 122 -11.07 20.28 -17.27
N SER A 123 -11.38 19.41 -16.33
CA SER A 123 -12.54 18.53 -16.42
C SER A 123 -13.82 19.31 -16.18
N ASP A 124 -14.87 19.04 -16.98
CA ASP A 124 -16.22 19.57 -16.76
C ASP A 124 -16.87 19.08 -15.45
N LYS A 125 -16.27 18.10 -14.80
CA LYS A 125 -16.71 17.54 -13.52
C LYS A 125 -16.03 18.18 -12.31
N GLU A 126 -14.95 18.92 -12.51
CA GLU A 126 -14.18 19.57 -11.46
C GLU A 126 -13.76 20.98 -11.91
N GLU A 127 -14.51 22.00 -11.48
CA GLU A 127 -14.27 23.40 -11.86
C GLU A 127 -12.94 23.94 -11.30
N VAL A 128 -12.51 23.47 -10.12
CA VAL A 128 -11.30 23.92 -9.46
C VAL A 128 -10.49 22.71 -8.97
N THR A 129 -9.34 22.48 -9.57
CA THR A 129 -8.40 21.43 -9.13
C THR A 129 -7.38 22.02 -8.17
N THR A 130 -7.21 21.39 -7.00
CA THR A 130 -6.24 21.84 -5.98
C THR A 130 -4.91 21.12 -6.12
N LEU A 131 -3.87 21.83 -6.56
CA LEU A 131 -2.49 21.32 -6.59
C LEU A 131 -1.86 21.47 -5.19
N ARG A 132 -1.38 20.37 -4.61
CA ARG A 132 -0.86 20.34 -3.25
C ARG A 132 0.65 20.05 -3.24
N THR A 133 1.31 20.44 -2.17
CA THR A 133 2.75 20.15 -1.99
C THR A 133 3.05 18.65 -1.89
N HIS A 134 2.06 17.83 -1.48
CA HIS A 134 2.20 16.37 -1.49
C HIS A 134 2.35 15.78 -2.90
N ASP A 135 1.85 16.47 -3.90
CA ASP A 135 1.81 16.02 -5.29
C ASP A 135 2.99 16.56 -6.11
N ILE A 136 3.90 17.30 -5.44
CA ILE A 136 5.09 17.82 -6.10
C ILE A 136 6.08 16.70 -6.38
N ARG A 137 6.49 16.59 -7.63
CA ARG A 137 7.59 15.77 -8.08
C ARG A 137 8.90 16.56 -8.11
N ASN A 138 10.02 15.90 -7.93
CA ASN A 138 11.35 16.49 -8.02
C ASN A 138 12.38 15.50 -8.56
N GLU A 139 13.52 15.99 -9.03
CA GLU A 139 14.60 15.16 -9.59
C GLU A 139 15.41 14.40 -8.53
N GLN A 140 15.24 14.76 -7.28
CA GLN A 140 15.99 14.17 -6.18
C GLN A 140 15.08 13.22 -5.43
N ASP A 141 15.15 11.99 -5.44
CA ASP A 141 14.38 10.98 -4.66
C ASP A 141 13.94 11.40 -3.23
N HIS A 142 13.72 12.68 -3.02
CA HIS A 142 13.23 13.27 -1.80
C HIS A 142 11.74 13.56 -1.92
N LEU A 143 11.00 13.09 -0.93
CA LEU A 143 9.64 13.56 -0.72
C LEU A 143 9.71 15.08 -0.57
N GLY A 144 8.89 15.82 -1.32
CA GLY A 144 8.76 17.26 -1.19
C GLY A 144 8.41 17.67 0.24
N VAL A 145 8.34 18.97 0.49
CA VAL A 145 7.86 19.50 1.78
C VAL A 145 6.39 19.13 1.93
N TRP A 146 6.07 18.20 2.84
CA TRP A 146 4.74 17.62 2.97
C TRP A 146 4.14 17.77 4.37
N ASP A 147 4.92 18.15 5.37
CA ASP A 147 4.43 18.38 6.72
C ASP A 147 4.70 19.81 7.22
N GLN A 148 3.91 20.24 8.19
CA GLN A 148 4.02 21.56 8.77
C GLN A 148 5.37 21.79 9.48
N SER A 149 6.04 20.78 9.95
CA SER A 149 7.33 20.91 10.63
C SER A 149 8.43 21.29 9.63
N GLN A 150 8.37 20.73 8.44
CA GLN A 150 9.27 21.06 7.33
C GLN A 150 9.06 22.53 6.88
N VAL A 151 7.80 22.95 6.74
CA VAL A 151 7.45 24.33 6.43
C VAL A 151 7.98 25.29 7.50
N ARG A 152 7.81 24.96 8.78
CA ARG A 152 8.30 25.80 9.90
C ARG A 152 9.81 25.91 9.96
N ARG A 153 10.53 24.85 9.57
CA ARG A 153 12.00 24.88 9.49
C ARG A 153 12.52 25.67 8.28
N GLY A 154 11.66 25.93 7.31
CA GLY A 154 12.05 26.53 6.04
C GLY A 154 12.85 25.57 5.16
N ASP A 155 12.53 24.28 5.20
CA ASP A 155 13.19 23.29 4.37
C ASP A 155 13.01 23.69 2.89
N LEU A 156 14.12 23.75 2.15
CA LEU A 156 14.09 24.09 0.74
C LEU A 156 13.53 22.90 -0.05
N ALA A 157 12.53 23.19 -0.85
CA ALA A 157 11.99 22.25 -1.81
C ALA A 157 11.63 22.97 -3.11
N HIS A 158 11.88 22.34 -4.23
CA HIS A 158 11.41 22.75 -5.54
C HIS A 158 10.96 21.50 -6.31
N GLY A 159 10.09 21.73 -7.29
CA GLY A 159 9.59 20.64 -8.10
C GLY A 159 8.50 21.14 -9.04
N TRP A 160 7.79 20.22 -9.61
CA TRP A 160 6.69 20.48 -10.55
C TRP A 160 5.50 19.58 -10.22
N TRP A 161 4.34 19.98 -10.67
CA TRP A 161 3.18 19.10 -10.78
C TRP A 161 3.13 18.56 -12.20
N GLU A 162 2.96 17.28 -12.31
CA GLU A 162 2.65 16.65 -13.58
C GLU A 162 1.16 16.73 -13.81
N ILE A 163 0.76 17.48 -14.82
CA ILE A 163 -0.65 17.75 -15.10
C ILE A 163 -1.03 17.26 -16.50
N MET A 164 -2.26 16.80 -16.63
CA MET A 164 -2.91 16.49 -17.89
C MET A 164 -4.08 17.45 -18.10
N VAL A 165 -4.03 18.24 -19.17
CA VAL A 165 -5.12 19.15 -19.55
C VAL A 165 -6.16 18.39 -20.35
N GLU A 166 -7.37 18.22 -19.79
CA GLU A 166 -8.44 17.48 -20.46
C GLU A 166 -9.19 18.30 -21.51
N THR A 167 -9.26 19.63 -21.35
CA THR A 167 -10.00 20.51 -22.23
C THR A 167 -9.18 21.72 -22.59
N ASP A 168 -9.15 22.11 -23.87
CA ASP A 168 -8.51 23.35 -24.32
C ASP A 168 -9.24 24.57 -23.75
N GLY A 169 -8.47 25.54 -23.22
CA GLY A 169 -9.05 26.72 -22.61
C GLY A 169 -8.05 27.65 -21.96
N GLU A 170 -8.56 28.65 -21.26
CA GLU A 170 -7.77 29.53 -20.40
C GLU A 170 -7.86 29.01 -18.95
N TYR A 171 -6.72 28.94 -18.28
CA TYR A 171 -6.60 28.50 -16.92
C TYR A 171 -6.03 29.59 -16.04
N GLU A 172 -6.64 29.81 -14.88
CA GLU A 172 -6.17 30.74 -13.86
C GLU A 172 -5.47 29.94 -12.73
N PHE A 173 -4.26 30.39 -12.33
CA PHE A 173 -3.45 29.79 -11.27
C PHE A 173 -3.24 30.76 -10.10
#